data_4d9bdeea189cabf39c24545df0abedd7
#
_entry.id   4d9bdeea189cabf39c24545df0abedd7
#
_cell.length_a   1.000
_cell.length_b   1.000
_cell.length_c   1.000
_cell.angle_alpha   90.00
_cell.angle_beta   90.00
_cell.angle_gamma   90.00
#
_symmetry.space_group_name_H-M   'P 1'
#
loop_
_entity.id
_entity.type
_entity.pdbx_description
1 polymer ?
#
loop_
_entity_poly.entity_id
_entity_poly.type
_entity_poly.pdbx_seq_one_letter_code
_entity_poly.pdbx_strand_id
1 'polypeptide(L)'
;DDGRRQLMSSPFKAKLDGEKYEFRLKAYEKNGSIDWCILVTSKNYIPENAVLLLNLSNNDNLEIPINNYNTTSGTIGYGSGGMMYVPDEKLISSYVALFALTEQQCLDIENYGIVRVRISSRNLYNEKVWKKDNLPFSYFFVRCREKMLKRFETTPRKSMYDGLEKGNPSKMVVLVD
;
A
#
# COMPACT_ATOMS: atom_id res chain seq x y z
N ASP A 1 10.57 -6.58 -19.22
CA ASP A 1 10.06 -5.28 -18.72
C ASP A 1 8.79 -4.97 -19.49
N ASP A 2 7.63 -4.98 -18.85
CA ASP A 2 6.33 -4.84 -19.52
C ASP A 2 5.91 -3.36 -19.71
N GLY A 3 6.87 -2.43 -19.62
CA GLY A 3 6.66 -1.00 -19.81
C GLY A 3 5.78 -0.33 -18.73
N ARG A 4 5.56 -0.98 -17.59
CA ARG A 4 4.82 -0.39 -16.47
C ARG A 4 5.68 0.58 -15.69
N ARG A 5 5.15 1.77 -15.45
CA ARG A 5 5.70 2.70 -14.47
C ARG A 5 5.00 2.48 -13.14
N GLN A 6 5.75 2.49 -12.04
CA GLN A 6 5.22 2.31 -10.70
C GLN A 6 5.67 3.45 -9.81
N LEU A 7 4.73 4.03 -9.08
CA LEU A 7 4.98 5.00 -8.02
C LEU A 7 4.42 4.49 -6.70
N MET A 8 5.05 4.87 -5.58
CA MET A 8 4.60 4.53 -4.24
C MET A 8 4.87 5.70 -3.31
N SER A 9 3.90 6.01 -2.43
CA SER A 9 4.04 7.06 -1.42
C SER A 9 4.89 6.63 -0.24
N SER A 10 5.37 7.60 0.54
CA SER A 10 5.78 7.38 1.93
C SER A 10 4.63 6.79 2.76
N PRO A 11 4.91 6.10 3.87
CA PRO A 11 3.87 5.48 4.67
C PRO A 11 3.07 6.49 5.50
N PHE A 12 1.76 6.37 5.50
CA PHE A 12 0.90 6.91 6.53
C PHE A 12 0.77 5.89 7.65
N LYS A 13 1.15 6.26 8.86
CA LYS A 13 1.14 5.37 10.03
C LYS A 13 -0.07 5.64 10.89
N ALA A 14 -0.84 4.62 11.21
CA ALA A 14 -1.99 4.71 12.10
C ALA A 14 -2.04 3.52 13.06
N LYS A 15 -2.70 3.75 14.21
CA LYS A 15 -3.10 2.68 15.11
C LYS A 15 -4.60 2.42 14.93
N LEU A 16 -4.96 1.20 14.57
CA LEU A 16 -6.32 0.70 14.51
C LEU A 16 -6.51 -0.22 15.73
N ASP A 17 -7.38 0.18 16.65
CA ASP A 17 -7.59 -0.51 17.94
C ASP A 17 -6.28 -0.85 18.69
N GLY A 18 -5.33 0.09 18.67
CA GLY A 18 -4.02 -0.06 19.31
C GLY A 18 -2.94 -0.69 18.45
N GLU A 19 -3.30 -1.44 17.40
CA GLU A 19 -2.41 -2.15 16.52
C GLU A 19 -1.83 -1.23 15.43
N LYS A 20 -0.53 -1.36 15.14
CA LYS A 20 0.19 -0.49 14.20
C LYS A 20 0.04 -0.98 12.76
N TYR A 21 -0.44 -0.08 11.89
CA TYR A 21 -0.53 -0.27 10.45
C TYR A 21 0.17 0.85 9.70
N GLU A 22 0.77 0.51 8.59
CA GLU A 22 1.33 1.46 7.61
C GLU A 22 0.53 1.35 6.32
N PHE A 23 0.06 2.47 5.83
CA PHE A 23 -0.70 2.60 4.58
C PHE A 23 0.16 3.34 3.57
N ARG A 24 0.24 2.85 2.36
CA ARG A 24 0.89 3.52 1.24
C ARG A 24 -0.05 3.56 0.05
N LEU A 25 -0.10 4.68 -0.65
CA LEU A 25 -0.73 4.73 -1.94
C LEU A 25 0.27 4.22 -2.98
N LYS A 26 -0.17 3.35 -3.85
CA LYS A 26 0.63 2.77 -4.93
C LYS A 26 -0.12 2.93 -6.25
N ALA A 27 0.59 3.33 -7.28
CA ALA A 27 0.04 3.53 -8.60
C ALA A 27 0.85 2.79 -9.65
N TYR A 28 0.18 2.19 -10.61
CA TYR A 28 0.76 1.53 -11.76
C TYR A 28 0.23 2.18 -13.03
N GLU A 29 1.10 2.72 -13.85
CA GLU A 29 0.71 3.25 -15.16
C GLU A 29 1.14 2.27 -16.25
N LYS A 30 0.18 1.93 -17.10
CA LYS A 30 0.39 1.12 -18.29
C LYS A 30 -0.48 1.65 -19.42
N ASN A 31 0.14 1.98 -20.54
CA ASN A 31 -0.58 2.42 -21.75
C ASN A 31 -1.51 3.63 -21.54
N GLY A 32 -1.20 4.51 -20.58
CA GLY A 32 -2.00 5.70 -20.27
C GLY A 32 -3.13 5.45 -19.27
N SER A 33 -3.35 4.20 -18.84
CA SER A 33 -4.24 3.87 -17.73
C SER A 33 -3.44 3.79 -16.44
N ILE A 34 -4.02 4.28 -15.35
CA ILE A 34 -3.40 4.23 -14.01
C ILE A 34 -4.29 3.38 -13.09
N ASP A 35 -3.70 2.31 -12.57
CA ASP A 35 -4.31 1.45 -11.57
C ASP A 35 -3.84 1.89 -10.18
N TRP A 36 -4.78 2.13 -9.28
CA TRP A 36 -4.54 2.58 -7.93
C TRP A 36 -4.70 1.46 -6.91
N CYS A 37 -3.83 1.44 -5.91
CA CYS A 37 -3.90 0.46 -4.83
C CYS A 37 -3.52 1.11 -3.49
N ILE A 38 -4.15 0.68 -2.41
CA ILE A 38 -3.68 0.91 -1.04
C ILE A 38 -2.89 -0.32 -0.62
N LEU A 39 -1.61 -0.12 -0.31
CA LEU A 39 -0.76 -1.13 0.30
C LEU A 39 -0.81 -0.97 1.81
N VAL A 40 -1.18 -2.04 2.51
CA VAL A 40 -1.22 -2.08 3.97
C VAL A 40 -0.14 -3.02 4.47
N THR A 41 0.67 -2.56 5.41
CA THR A 41 1.71 -3.37 6.05
C THR A 41 1.52 -3.35 7.56
N SER A 42 1.64 -4.51 8.20
CA SER A 42 1.61 -4.64 9.66
C SER A 42 2.51 -5.77 10.13
N LYS A 43 3.05 -5.66 11.35
CA LYS A 43 3.68 -6.80 12.05
C LYS A 43 2.65 -7.76 12.61
N ASN A 44 1.42 -7.30 12.80
CA ASN A 44 0.32 -8.11 13.27
C ASN A 44 -0.32 -8.84 12.09
N TYR A 45 -0.87 -10.00 12.38
CA TYR A 45 -1.48 -10.85 11.36
C TYR A 45 -2.59 -10.12 10.60
N ILE A 46 -2.52 -10.15 9.29
CA ILE A 46 -3.59 -9.75 8.38
C ILE A 46 -4.04 -11.02 7.66
N PRO A 47 -5.30 -11.46 7.78
CA PRO A 47 -5.81 -12.62 7.07
C PRO A 47 -5.84 -12.39 5.55
N GLU A 48 -5.62 -13.43 4.76
CA GLU A 48 -5.66 -13.36 3.29
C GLU A 48 -7.05 -12.96 2.74
N ASN A 49 -8.10 -13.19 3.52
CA ASN A 49 -9.48 -12.82 3.17
C ASN A 49 -9.94 -11.54 3.87
N ALA A 50 -9.01 -10.70 4.34
CA ALA A 50 -9.37 -9.43 4.95
C ALA A 50 -9.97 -8.47 3.91
N VAL A 51 -10.84 -7.59 4.39
CA VAL A 51 -11.45 -6.50 3.64
C VAL A 51 -11.02 -5.18 4.25
N LEU A 52 -10.59 -4.25 3.42
CA LEU A 52 -10.41 -2.86 3.80
C LEU A 52 -11.74 -2.13 3.61
N LEU A 53 -12.28 -1.61 4.69
CA LEU A 53 -13.52 -0.85 4.68
C LEU A 53 -13.21 0.62 4.98
N LEU A 54 -13.59 1.49 4.07
CA LEU A 54 -13.44 2.94 4.18
C LEU A 54 -14.83 3.56 4.29
N ASN A 55 -15.15 4.17 5.43
CA ASN A 55 -16.38 4.96 5.56
C ASN A 55 -16.07 6.40 5.19
N LEU A 56 -16.88 6.96 4.31
CA LEU A 56 -16.76 8.34 3.83
C LEU A 56 -17.64 9.29 4.65
N SER A 57 -17.36 10.59 4.59
CA SER A 57 -18.11 11.60 5.37
C SER A 57 -19.56 11.76 4.94
N ASN A 58 -19.91 11.35 3.71
CA ASN A 58 -21.29 11.29 3.19
C ASN A 58 -22.05 10.04 3.63
N ASN A 59 -21.48 9.21 4.50
CA ASN A 59 -21.95 7.93 5.01
C ASN A 59 -21.88 6.74 4.02
N ASP A 60 -21.27 6.90 2.86
CA ASP A 60 -20.98 5.79 1.97
C ASP A 60 -19.86 4.91 2.52
N ASN A 61 -19.91 3.63 2.16
CA ASN A 61 -18.95 2.62 2.56
C ASN A 61 -18.29 2.03 1.32
N LEU A 62 -16.97 2.07 1.28
CA LEU A 62 -16.18 1.38 0.27
C LEU A 62 -15.63 0.09 0.87
N GLU A 63 -16.09 -1.06 0.37
CA GLU A 63 -15.59 -2.38 0.73
C GLU A 63 -14.62 -2.85 -0.33
N ILE A 64 -13.35 -3.00 0.04
CA ILE A 64 -12.27 -3.31 -0.88
C ILE A 64 -11.64 -4.63 -0.44
N PRO A 65 -11.86 -5.73 -1.18
CA PRO A 65 -11.23 -7.01 -0.87
C PRO A 65 -9.74 -6.97 -1.18
N ILE A 66 -8.99 -7.85 -0.54
CA ILE A 66 -7.57 -8.05 -0.87
C ILE A 66 -7.46 -8.50 -2.34
N ASN A 67 -6.63 -7.80 -3.10
CA ASN A 67 -6.26 -8.16 -4.47
C ASN A 67 -4.97 -8.98 -4.51
N ASN A 68 -4.03 -8.71 -3.61
CA ASN A 68 -2.78 -9.47 -3.49
C ASN A 68 -2.33 -9.48 -2.02
N TYR A 69 -1.75 -10.58 -1.63
CA TYR A 69 -1.27 -10.80 -0.27
C TYR A 69 0.15 -11.37 -0.29
N ASN A 70 0.97 -10.91 0.62
CA ASN A 70 2.33 -11.39 0.79
C ASN A 70 2.78 -11.31 2.25
N THR A 71 3.75 -12.13 2.62
CA THR A 71 4.44 -12.05 3.90
C THR A 71 5.92 -11.81 3.66
N THR A 72 6.50 -10.91 4.43
CA THR A 72 7.96 -10.78 4.46
C THR A 72 8.49 -11.63 5.61
N SER A 73 9.41 -12.54 5.31
CA SER A 73 10.11 -13.35 6.30
C SER A 73 11.54 -12.84 6.48
N GLY A 74 11.97 -12.72 7.73
CA GLY A 74 13.37 -12.51 8.09
C GLY A 74 13.97 -13.83 8.57
N THR A 75 15.23 -14.12 8.24
CA THR A 75 15.99 -15.17 8.85
C THR A 75 16.69 -14.59 10.06
N ILE A 76 16.46 -15.14 11.26
CA ILE A 76 17.31 -14.81 12.42
C ILE A 76 18.54 -15.70 12.32
N GLY A 77 19.64 -15.13 11.86
CA GLY A 77 20.95 -15.75 11.98
C GLY A 77 21.46 -15.59 13.41
N TYR A 78 21.54 -16.66 14.18
CA TYR A 78 22.34 -16.67 15.40
C TYR A 78 23.79 -16.89 15.02
N GLY A 79 24.64 -15.92 15.36
CA GLY A 79 26.10 -16.06 15.22
C GLY A 79 26.59 -17.28 15.97
N SER A 80 27.39 -18.13 15.31
CA SER A 80 27.91 -19.39 15.80
C SER A 80 28.89 -19.20 16.93
N GLY A 81 28.54 -19.71 18.06
CA GLY A 81 29.42 -19.91 19.23
C GLY A 81 29.21 -21.27 19.92
N GLY A 82 28.78 -22.29 19.20
CA GLY A 82 28.59 -23.62 19.75
C GLY A 82 27.74 -24.50 18.84
N MET A 83 28.11 -25.79 18.73
CA MET A 83 27.38 -26.81 17.97
C MET A 83 25.97 -27.02 18.52
N MET A 84 25.01 -26.19 18.12
CA MET A 84 23.58 -26.43 18.24
C MET A 84 22.95 -26.15 16.88
N TYR A 85 22.47 -27.21 16.25
CA TYR A 85 21.62 -27.10 15.07
C TYR A 85 20.30 -26.50 15.51
N VAL A 86 20.11 -25.21 15.28
CA VAL A 86 18.82 -24.55 15.40
C VAL A 86 18.22 -24.54 14.01
N PRO A 87 17.06 -25.19 13.77
CA PRO A 87 16.41 -25.11 12.50
C PRO A 87 16.09 -23.63 12.19
N ASP A 88 16.34 -23.21 10.94
CA ASP A 88 16.00 -21.87 10.45
C ASP A 88 14.48 -21.64 10.56
N GLU A 89 14.03 -21.13 11.70
CA GLU A 89 12.67 -20.66 11.84
C GLU A 89 12.52 -19.38 11.01
N LYS A 90 11.77 -19.47 9.92
CA LYS A 90 11.34 -18.32 9.15
C LYS A 90 10.33 -17.54 9.96
N LEU A 91 10.79 -16.55 10.71
CA LEU A 91 9.89 -15.62 11.37
C LEU A 91 9.29 -14.67 10.34
N ILE A 92 7.96 -14.63 10.28
CA ILE A 92 7.22 -13.64 9.50
C ILE A 92 7.48 -12.27 10.13
N SER A 93 8.18 -11.39 9.42
CA SER A 93 8.53 -10.05 9.92
C SER A 93 7.42 -9.03 9.69
N SER A 94 6.60 -9.21 8.66
CA SER A 94 5.41 -8.40 8.40
C SER A 94 4.46 -9.05 7.40
N TYR A 95 3.22 -8.64 7.48
CA TYR A 95 2.14 -8.96 6.55
C TYR A 95 1.92 -7.78 5.62
N VAL A 96 1.71 -8.06 4.35
CA VAL A 96 1.52 -7.05 3.30
C VAL A 96 0.25 -7.40 2.52
N ALA A 97 -0.72 -6.51 2.53
CA ALA A 97 -1.98 -6.66 1.82
C ALA A 97 -2.15 -5.50 0.82
N LEU A 98 -2.54 -5.82 -0.40
CA LEU A 98 -2.79 -4.87 -1.47
C LEU A 98 -4.29 -4.82 -1.77
N PHE A 99 -4.87 -3.63 -1.73
CA PHE A 99 -6.28 -3.35 -1.97
C PHE A 99 -6.41 -2.47 -3.22
N ALA A 100 -6.96 -3.03 -4.29
CA ALA A 100 -7.13 -2.30 -5.54
C ALA A 100 -8.30 -1.32 -5.45
N LEU A 101 -8.10 -0.10 -5.96
CA LEU A 101 -9.12 0.93 -6.02
C LEU A 101 -9.54 1.17 -7.47
N THR A 102 -10.83 1.34 -7.69
CA THR A 102 -11.34 1.89 -8.95
C THR A 102 -11.12 3.41 -9.00
N GLU A 103 -11.10 3.99 -10.19
CA GLU A 103 -11.01 5.44 -10.35
C GLU A 103 -12.19 6.15 -9.64
N GLN A 104 -13.40 5.59 -9.72
CA GLN A 104 -14.56 6.15 -9.03
C GLN A 104 -14.37 6.17 -7.50
N GLN A 105 -13.84 5.09 -6.92
CA GLN A 105 -13.54 5.06 -5.49
C GLN A 105 -12.48 6.09 -5.10
N CYS A 106 -11.49 6.35 -5.96
CA CYS A 106 -10.52 7.42 -5.72
C CYS A 106 -11.19 8.79 -5.71
N LEU A 107 -12.08 9.06 -6.65
CA LEU A 107 -12.84 10.32 -6.71
C LEU A 107 -13.79 10.49 -5.51
N ASP A 108 -14.44 9.41 -5.08
CA ASP A 108 -15.31 9.45 -3.89
C ASP A 108 -14.50 9.77 -2.62
N ILE A 109 -13.30 9.19 -2.47
CA ILE A 109 -12.39 9.51 -1.38
C ILE A 109 -11.95 10.98 -1.42
N GLU A 110 -11.65 11.52 -2.60
CA GLU A 110 -11.26 12.93 -2.77
C GLU A 110 -12.40 13.89 -2.43
N ASN A 111 -13.62 13.58 -2.88
CA ASN A 111 -14.78 14.45 -2.71
C ASN A 111 -15.32 14.45 -1.28
N TYR A 112 -15.35 13.29 -0.63
CA TYR A 112 -16.04 13.14 0.66
C TYR A 112 -15.09 12.92 1.84
N GLY A 113 -13.87 12.45 1.59
CA GLY A 113 -12.91 12.13 2.64
C GLY A 113 -13.28 10.91 3.49
N ILE A 114 -12.27 10.30 4.09
CA ILE A 114 -12.38 9.07 4.89
C ILE A 114 -12.50 9.44 6.36
N VAL A 115 -13.62 9.10 6.99
CA VAL A 115 -13.85 9.30 8.43
C VAL A 115 -13.52 8.06 9.26
N ARG A 116 -13.50 6.87 8.64
CA ARG A 116 -13.15 5.62 9.30
C ARG A 116 -12.41 4.70 8.35
N VAL A 117 -11.40 4.03 8.88
CA VAL A 117 -10.70 2.92 8.23
C VAL A 117 -10.84 1.69 9.11
N ARG A 118 -11.21 0.57 8.51
CA ARG A 118 -11.31 -0.73 9.17
C ARG A 118 -10.64 -1.80 8.32
N ILE A 119 -9.92 -2.70 8.97
CA ILE A 119 -9.46 -3.95 8.39
C ILE A 119 -10.18 -5.07 9.13
N SER A 120 -10.95 -5.86 8.41
CA SER A 120 -11.80 -6.89 9.01
C SER A 120 -11.78 -8.19 8.23
N SER A 121 -11.97 -9.28 8.95
CA SER A 121 -12.26 -10.63 8.45
C SER A 121 -13.13 -11.33 9.48
N ARG A 122 -13.35 -12.66 9.34
CA ARG A 122 -14.09 -13.42 10.36
C ARG A 122 -13.51 -13.28 11.77
N ASN A 123 -12.17 -13.19 11.90
CA ASN A 123 -11.45 -13.23 13.17
C ASN A 123 -10.62 -11.97 13.44
N LEU A 124 -10.74 -10.96 12.59
CA LEU A 124 -10.02 -9.70 12.72
C LEU A 124 -11.00 -8.55 12.57
N TYR A 125 -10.90 -7.58 13.49
CA TYR A 125 -11.68 -6.36 13.45
C TYR A 125 -10.85 -5.25 14.08
N ASN A 126 -10.16 -4.48 13.26
CA ASN A 126 -9.35 -3.35 13.72
C ASN A 126 -9.77 -2.10 12.98
N GLU A 127 -10.13 -1.05 13.73
CA GLU A 127 -10.59 0.20 13.13
C GLU A 127 -9.97 1.45 13.74
N LYS A 128 -10.05 2.54 12.98
CA LYS A 128 -9.74 3.90 13.40
C LYS A 128 -10.79 4.84 12.86
N VAL A 129 -11.33 5.66 13.75
CA VAL A 129 -12.29 6.74 13.43
C VAL A 129 -11.61 8.09 13.62
N TRP A 130 -11.81 9.01 12.70
CA TRP A 130 -11.37 10.40 12.82
C TRP A 130 -12.57 11.34 12.91
N LYS A 131 -12.38 12.50 13.53
CA LYS A 131 -13.38 13.55 13.54
C LYS A 131 -13.52 14.15 12.14
N LYS A 132 -14.74 14.55 11.75
CA LYS A 132 -15.02 15.09 10.40
C LYS A 132 -14.24 16.36 10.04
N ASP A 133 -13.78 17.11 11.03
CA ASP A 133 -12.97 18.32 10.88
C ASP A 133 -11.46 18.05 10.78
N ASN A 134 -11.02 16.81 10.99
CA ASN A 134 -9.63 16.41 10.94
C ASN A 134 -9.50 15.00 10.32
N LEU A 135 -9.29 14.95 9.01
CA LEU A 135 -9.21 13.73 8.21
C LEU A 135 -7.79 13.49 7.67
N PRO A 136 -6.82 13.15 8.52
CA PRO A 136 -5.41 13.08 8.13
C PRO A 136 -5.15 12.00 7.08
N PHE A 137 -5.91 10.91 7.08
CA PHE A 137 -5.77 9.86 6.07
C PHE A 137 -6.28 10.30 4.70
N SER A 138 -7.39 11.05 4.66
CA SER A 138 -7.89 11.65 3.41
C SER A 138 -6.89 12.64 2.84
N TYR A 139 -6.36 13.52 3.68
CA TYR A 139 -5.34 14.49 3.26
C TYR A 139 -4.09 13.80 2.70
N PHE A 140 -3.62 12.74 3.37
CA PHE A 140 -2.53 11.91 2.88
C PHE A 140 -2.85 11.34 1.50
N PHE A 141 -4.04 10.72 1.34
CA PHE A 141 -4.47 10.08 0.10
C PHE A 141 -4.49 11.07 -1.07
N VAL A 142 -5.21 12.18 -0.90
CA VAL A 142 -5.38 13.24 -1.94
C VAL A 142 -4.02 13.79 -2.35
N ARG A 143 -3.19 14.20 -1.37
CA ARG A 143 -1.87 14.76 -1.63
C ARG A 143 -0.95 13.78 -2.36
N CYS A 144 -0.95 12.50 -1.98
CA CYS A 144 -0.13 11.49 -2.65
C CYS A 144 -0.60 11.25 -4.08
N ARG A 145 -1.93 11.16 -4.28
CA ARG A 145 -2.50 10.95 -5.62
C ARG A 145 -2.17 12.10 -6.56
N GLU A 146 -2.36 13.35 -6.13
CA GLU A 146 -1.99 14.54 -6.91
C GLU A 146 -0.51 14.55 -7.32
N LYS A 147 0.39 14.25 -6.38
CA LYS A 147 1.82 14.18 -6.66
C LYS A 147 2.17 13.10 -7.66
N MET A 148 1.55 11.92 -7.55
CA MET A 148 1.78 10.81 -8.46
C MET A 148 1.27 11.12 -9.86
N LEU A 149 0.08 11.72 -10.00
CA LEU A 149 -0.46 12.15 -11.28
C LEU A 149 0.50 13.14 -11.97
N LYS A 150 0.95 14.17 -11.27
CA LYS A 150 1.96 15.11 -11.79
C LYS A 150 3.26 14.41 -12.23
N ARG A 151 3.70 13.40 -11.47
CA ARG A 151 4.90 12.62 -11.83
C ARG A 151 4.69 11.80 -13.10
N PHE A 152 3.54 11.19 -13.29
CA PHE A 152 3.24 10.46 -14.53
C PHE A 152 3.19 11.39 -15.74
N GLU A 153 2.67 12.62 -15.58
CA GLU A 153 2.64 13.64 -16.64
C GLU A 153 4.03 14.17 -17.00
N THR A 154 4.87 14.46 -15.97
CA THR A 154 6.16 15.15 -16.17
C THR A 154 7.33 14.21 -16.48
N THR A 155 7.22 12.93 -16.15
CA THR A 155 8.29 11.97 -16.41
C THR A 155 8.03 11.29 -17.77
N PRO A 156 8.85 11.54 -18.80
CA PRO A 156 8.66 10.93 -20.09
C PRO A 156 8.72 9.40 -19.97
N ARG A 157 7.88 8.70 -20.74
CA ARG A 157 7.97 7.25 -20.87
C ARG A 157 9.37 6.95 -21.44
N LYS A 158 10.17 6.15 -20.72
CA LYS A 158 11.39 5.62 -21.29
C LYS A 158 11.02 4.79 -22.51
N SER A 159 11.51 5.17 -23.67
CA SER A 159 11.39 4.36 -24.87
C SER A 159 12.00 2.99 -24.62
N MET A 160 11.42 1.95 -25.22
CA MET A 160 11.95 0.58 -25.16
C MET A 160 13.42 0.50 -25.64
N TYR A 161 13.88 1.51 -26.37
CA TYR A 161 15.24 1.63 -26.92
C TYR A 161 16.22 2.36 -25.98
N ASP A 162 15.75 3.15 -25.02
CA ASP A 162 16.63 3.91 -24.11
C ASP A 162 17.39 3.01 -23.11
N GLY A 163 16.98 1.75 -22.98
CA GLY A 163 17.62 0.75 -22.12
C GLY A 163 18.73 -0.06 -22.76
N LEU A 164 18.86 -0.02 -24.08
CA LEU A 164 19.88 -0.81 -24.82
C LEU A 164 21.28 -0.18 -24.77
N GLU A 165 21.38 1.11 -24.49
CA GLU A 165 22.68 1.79 -24.42
C GLU A 165 23.35 1.78 -23.05
N LYS A 166 22.61 1.45 -21.96
CA LYS A 166 23.15 1.39 -20.58
C LYS A 166 22.62 0.14 -19.87
N GLY A 167 23.34 -0.95 -20.01
CA GLY A 167 23.01 -2.25 -19.43
C GLY A 167 22.80 -2.25 -17.92
N ASN A 168 21.60 -1.89 -17.48
CA ASN A 168 20.98 -2.36 -16.24
C ASN A 168 19.51 -1.91 -16.13
N PRO A 169 18.51 -2.79 -16.31
CA PRO A 169 17.11 -2.45 -16.05
C PRO A 169 16.79 -2.63 -14.58
N SER A 170 17.27 -1.76 -13.72
CA SER A 170 16.82 -1.74 -12.32
C SER A 170 15.35 -1.32 -12.30
N LYS A 171 14.52 -2.10 -11.61
CA LYS A 171 13.15 -1.75 -11.25
C LYS A 171 13.15 -0.41 -10.51
N MET A 172 12.84 0.67 -11.18
CA MET A 172 12.85 1.98 -10.54
C MET A 172 11.52 2.19 -9.83
N VAL A 173 11.50 1.87 -8.52
CA VAL A 173 10.45 2.33 -7.61
C VAL A 173 10.81 3.74 -7.18
N VAL A 174 10.03 4.72 -7.60
CA VAL A 174 10.22 6.11 -7.16
C VAL A 174 9.33 6.33 -5.94
N LEU A 175 9.95 6.65 -4.80
CA LEU A 175 9.24 7.11 -3.62
C LEU A 175 8.80 8.56 -3.83
N VAL A 176 7.56 8.88 -3.48
CA VAL A 176 6.98 10.22 -3.55
C VAL A 176 6.63 10.66 -2.14
N ASP A 177 7.36 11.64 -1.62
CA ASP A 177 7.17 12.25 -0.29
C ASP A 177 6.15 13.39 -0.30
#